data_ae9898901fa0e1e5097bdfc61936989f
#
_entry.id   ae9898901fa0e1e5097bdfc61936989f
#
_cell.length_a   1.000
_cell.length_b   1.000
_cell.length_c   1.000
_cell.angle_alpha   90.00
_cell.angle_beta   90.00
_cell.angle_gamma   90.00
#
_symmetry.space_group_name_H-M   'P 1'
#
loop_
_entity.id
_entity.type
_entity.pdbx_description
1 polymer ?
#
loop_
_entity_poly.entity_id
_entity_poly.type
_entity_poly.pdbx_seq_one_letter_code
_entity_poly.pdbx_strand_id
1 'polypeptide(L)'
;MLRSSYIAQASRQLVPLTLPVRRRRVGRALGSLFGYSMLTMCLGLSLASAQSAPDASAHPFSITRSDPALDALIAPDAKLKTVAAGFGFIDGPVWIAGRDGAEGYLLASSIIDNVVYKVTAAGKVSVFLDKAGYSGEDFANVGKLAQIGRAHVLLMGPGCTGVDRQGRVIWCAGQDLAIKRLEKDGTRTVLADGFDGKHFNGPNDVAIAADGAVYFTDSDVGLRGGILHSPLVQMPDSVWRWKDGKVSLAVSREQLGAEPNGIALSPDDKYLYLSAGTVSPDPKIMRYPVNADGSVGPGELFTHGAGIGDGMKTDRAGNLWSTDAIPGIVRITSPAGRLLGLLHMPLLGDAEPRKTTCASSLAFGGDDAKTLYVTACEHIYAIQLRAPGILEGPAH
;
A
#
# COMPACT_ATOMS: atom_id res chain seq x y z
N MET A 1 -15.89 -8.59 33.38
CA MET A 1 -14.69 -8.18 34.08
C MET A 1 -13.49 -8.91 33.49
N LEU A 2 -13.07 -8.65 32.27
CA LEU A 2 -11.86 -9.19 31.60
C LEU A 2 -11.42 -8.23 30.47
N ARG A 3 -11.42 -6.93 30.75
CA ARG A 3 -11.05 -5.88 29.77
C ARG A 3 -9.77 -5.10 30.10
N SER A 4 -8.98 -5.57 31.11
CA SER A 4 -7.89 -4.74 31.61
C SER A 4 -6.47 -5.33 31.51
N SER A 5 -6.29 -6.54 30.98
CA SER A 5 -4.99 -7.22 31.08
C SER A 5 -4.09 -7.17 29.83
N TYR A 6 -4.59 -6.77 28.65
CA TYR A 6 -3.76 -6.72 27.43
C TYR A 6 -3.10 -5.36 27.17
N ILE A 7 -3.63 -4.27 27.72
CA ILE A 7 -3.04 -2.92 27.56
C ILE A 7 -1.91 -2.65 28.57
N ALA A 8 -1.87 -3.36 29.66
CA ALA A 8 -0.89 -3.12 30.73
C ALA A 8 0.50 -3.74 30.50
N GLN A 9 0.66 -4.60 29.48
CA GLN A 9 1.94 -5.28 29.24
C GLN A 9 2.85 -4.56 28.22
N ALA A 10 2.31 -3.64 27.42
CA ALA A 10 3.09 -2.87 26.44
C ALA A 10 3.76 -1.60 27.02
N SER A 11 3.40 -1.18 28.25
CA SER A 11 3.86 0.09 28.82
C SER A 11 5.01 -0.03 29.83
N ARG A 12 5.67 -1.18 29.98
CA ARG A 12 6.68 -1.40 31.04
C ARG A 12 8.11 -1.68 30.53
N GLN A 13 8.53 -1.20 29.39
CA GLN A 13 9.98 -1.23 29.03
C GLN A 13 10.40 0.03 28.27
N LEU A 14 10.30 1.18 28.90
CA LEU A 14 11.07 2.36 28.54
C LEU A 14 12.24 2.49 29.52
N VAL A 15 13.40 1.99 29.13
CA VAL A 15 14.67 2.25 29.79
C VAL A 15 15.31 3.47 29.09
N PRO A 16 15.67 4.55 29.81
CA PRO A 16 16.34 5.68 29.17
C PRO A 16 17.80 5.33 28.85
N LEU A 17 18.14 5.34 27.57
CA LEU A 17 19.54 5.23 27.10
C LEU A 17 20.21 6.61 27.23
N THR A 18 20.99 6.78 28.29
CA THR A 18 21.98 7.88 28.38
C THR A 18 23.24 7.48 27.62
N LEU A 19 23.54 8.15 26.51
CA LEU A 19 24.80 8.01 25.79
C LEU A 19 25.87 8.94 26.41
N PRO A 20 27.08 8.46 26.67
CA PRO A 20 28.17 9.33 27.14
C PRO A 20 28.79 10.12 26.01
N VAL A 21 28.76 11.45 26.11
CA VAL A 21 29.45 12.37 25.22
C VAL A 21 30.96 12.29 25.49
N ARG A 22 31.73 11.68 24.62
CA ARG A 22 33.19 11.77 24.63
C ARG A 22 33.65 13.02 23.85
N ARG A 23 34.06 14.05 24.59
CA ARG A 23 34.82 15.18 24.05
C ARG A 23 36.20 14.70 23.62
N ARG A 24 36.54 14.80 22.34
CA ARG A 24 37.96 14.73 21.85
C ARG A 24 38.53 16.13 21.73
N ARG A 25 39.62 16.34 22.44
CA ARG A 25 40.50 17.55 22.36
C ARG A 25 41.16 17.62 21.00
N VAL A 26 41.16 18.83 20.44
CA VAL A 26 41.93 19.20 19.25
C VAL A 26 43.33 19.50 19.69
N GLY A 27 44.31 18.75 19.16
CA GLY A 27 45.72 19.08 19.25
C GLY A 27 46.24 19.54 17.89
N ARG A 28 46.79 20.74 17.84
CA ARG A 28 47.53 21.30 16.69
C ARG A 28 48.90 20.64 16.59
N ALA A 29 49.34 20.26 15.41
CA ALA A 29 50.76 20.22 15.04
C ALA A 29 50.89 20.51 13.54
N LEU A 30 51.81 21.45 13.24
CA LEU A 30 52.27 21.84 11.92
C LEU A 30 53.34 20.83 11.39
N GLY A 31 53.48 20.77 10.08
CA GLY A 31 54.73 20.36 9.46
C GLY A 31 54.59 19.66 8.11
N SER A 32 54.70 20.41 7.08
CA SER A 32 55.54 20.39 5.87
C SER A 32 55.70 19.14 4.97
N LEU A 33 55.40 19.38 3.69
CA LEU A 33 56.20 19.17 2.47
C LEU A 33 56.33 17.79 1.78
N PHE A 34 55.92 17.83 0.51
CA PHE A 34 56.40 17.10 -0.70
C PHE A 34 56.18 15.59 -0.87
N GLY A 35 55.60 15.27 -2.02
CA GLY A 35 55.72 13.96 -2.67
C GLY A 35 54.65 13.69 -3.72
N TYR A 36 54.94 14.05 -4.98
CA TYR A 36 54.19 13.58 -6.15
C TYR A 36 54.29 12.05 -6.26
N SER A 37 53.21 11.34 -6.39
CA SER A 37 53.22 10.01 -6.99
C SER A 37 51.88 9.75 -7.67
N MET A 38 51.91 9.65 -8.98
CA MET A 38 50.85 9.10 -9.81
C MET A 38 50.56 7.68 -9.34
N LEU A 39 49.30 7.40 -8.99
CA LEU A 39 48.86 6.03 -8.84
C LEU A 39 47.56 5.85 -9.63
N THR A 40 47.63 4.98 -10.57
CA THR A 40 46.69 4.48 -11.52
C THR A 40 45.38 4.04 -10.81
N MET A 41 44.27 4.65 -11.18
CA MET A 41 42.94 4.33 -10.69
C MET A 41 42.43 3.10 -11.44
N CYS A 42 42.55 1.91 -10.84
CA CYS A 42 41.87 0.72 -11.29
C CYS A 42 40.39 0.87 -10.92
N LEU A 43 39.52 1.04 -11.92
CA LEU A 43 38.07 0.86 -11.78
C LEU A 43 37.78 -0.61 -11.46
N GLY A 44 37.57 -0.91 -10.20
CA GLY A 44 36.96 -2.14 -9.75
C GLY A 44 35.46 -2.08 -10.00
N LEU A 45 34.97 -2.68 -11.09
CA LEU A 45 33.59 -3.04 -11.27
C LEU A 45 33.24 -4.09 -10.21
N SER A 46 32.58 -3.68 -9.13
CA SER A 46 31.94 -4.61 -8.20
C SER A 46 30.71 -5.18 -8.92
N LEU A 47 30.86 -6.40 -9.41
CA LEU A 47 29.71 -7.25 -9.76
C LEU A 47 28.93 -7.50 -8.47
N ALA A 48 27.79 -6.81 -8.32
CA ALA A 48 26.80 -7.18 -7.33
C ALA A 48 26.34 -8.60 -7.66
N SER A 49 26.80 -9.57 -6.89
CA SER A 49 26.32 -10.94 -6.92
C SER A 49 24.83 -10.89 -6.56
N ALA A 50 24.00 -11.37 -7.47
CA ALA A 50 22.60 -11.65 -7.21
C ALA A 50 22.53 -12.62 -6.03
N GLN A 51 22.16 -12.12 -4.86
CA GLN A 51 21.84 -12.98 -3.73
C GLN A 51 20.60 -13.81 -4.11
N SER A 52 20.75 -15.10 -4.11
CA SER A 52 19.66 -16.05 -4.22
C SER A 52 18.63 -15.74 -3.13
N ALA A 53 17.35 -15.59 -3.52
CA ALA A 53 16.26 -15.39 -2.60
C ALA A 53 16.28 -16.48 -1.49
N PRO A 54 16.02 -16.11 -0.23
CA PRO A 54 15.99 -17.08 0.87
C PRO A 54 14.89 -18.12 0.64
N ASP A 55 15.19 -19.35 1.01
CA ASP A 55 14.32 -20.50 0.87
C ASP A 55 13.03 -20.33 1.71
N ALA A 56 11.88 -20.18 1.04
CA ALA A 56 10.56 -20.00 1.64
C ALA A 56 9.96 -21.33 2.16
N SER A 57 10.78 -22.22 2.72
CA SER A 57 10.40 -23.60 2.99
C SER A 57 9.53 -23.84 4.23
N ALA A 58 9.44 -22.89 5.18
CA ALA A 58 8.74 -23.13 6.44
C ALA A 58 7.20 -22.95 6.36
N HIS A 59 6.70 -22.02 5.54
CA HIS A 59 5.27 -21.84 5.24
C HIS A 59 5.11 -21.43 3.78
N PRO A 60 4.99 -22.40 2.88
CA PRO A 60 4.85 -22.13 1.45
C PRO A 60 3.51 -21.47 1.15
N PHE A 61 3.45 -20.77 0.01
CA PHE A 61 2.19 -20.33 -0.57
C PHE A 61 1.18 -21.48 -0.66
N SER A 62 -0.05 -21.20 -0.24
CA SER A 62 -1.14 -22.17 -0.33
C SER A 62 -2.47 -21.53 -0.68
N ILE A 63 -3.41 -22.31 -1.20
CA ILE A 63 -4.74 -21.87 -1.58
C ILE A 63 -5.78 -22.69 -0.81
N THR A 64 -6.57 -22.02 0.04
CA THR A 64 -7.78 -22.61 0.63
C THR A 64 -8.93 -22.41 -0.33
N ARG A 65 -9.57 -23.49 -0.76
CA ARG A 65 -10.73 -23.49 -1.66
C ARG A 65 -11.99 -23.71 -0.84
N SER A 66 -12.80 -22.65 -0.70
CA SER A 66 -14.04 -22.67 0.07
C SER A 66 -15.27 -22.93 -0.79
N ASP A 67 -15.14 -22.67 -2.10
CA ASP A 67 -16.21 -22.84 -3.07
C ASP A 67 -15.64 -23.30 -4.43
N PRO A 68 -16.29 -24.27 -5.14
CA PRO A 68 -15.84 -24.71 -6.46
C PRO A 68 -15.74 -23.61 -7.52
N ALA A 69 -16.47 -22.50 -7.36
CA ALA A 69 -16.41 -21.35 -8.27
C ALA A 69 -15.01 -20.71 -8.31
N LEU A 70 -14.16 -20.91 -7.30
CA LEU A 70 -12.76 -20.45 -7.32
C LEU A 70 -11.96 -21.10 -8.47
N ASP A 71 -12.31 -22.31 -8.90
CA ASP A 71 -11.59 -23.01 -9.97
C ASP A 71 -11.71 -22.31 -11.33
N ALA A 72 -12.77 -21.52 -11.53
CA ALA A 72 -12.93 -20.67 -12.71
C ALA A 72 -11.99 -19.45 -12.68
N LEU A 73 -11.54 -19.04 -11.51
CA LEU A 73 -10.69 -17.85 -11.30
C LEU A 73 -9.21 -18.23 -11.23
N ILE A 74 -8.88 -19.29 -10.50
CA ILE A 74 -7.50 -19.71 -10.22
C ILE A 74 -7.37 -21.23 -10.42
N ALA A 75 -6.36 -21.63 -11.18
CA ALA A 75 -6.07 -23.06 -11.37
C ALA A 75 -5.74 -23.75 -10.03
N PRO A 76 -6.13 -25.04 -9.83
CA PRO A 76 -5.78 -25.78 -8.62
C PRO A 76 -4.28 -25.86 -8.33
N ASP A 77 -3.47 -25.87 -9.37
CA ASP A 77 -2.02 -25.97 -9.34
C ASP A 77 -1.30 -24.62 -9.55
N ALA A 78 -2.02 -23.49 -9.43
CA ALA A 78 -1.47 -22.15 -9.58
C ALA A 78 -0.26 -21.95 -8.64
N LYS A 79 0.79 -21.34 -9.19
CA LYS A 79 2.05 -21.09 -8.47
C LYS A 79 2.20 -19.61 -8.18
N LEU A 80 2.78 -19.32 -7.04
CA LEU A 80 3.25 -17.99 -6.70
C LEU A 80 4.64 -17.77 -7.30
N LYS A 81 4.82 -16.67 -8.02
CA LYS A 81 6.11 -16.22 -8.55
C LYS A 81 6.55 -14.96 -7.84
N THR A 82 7.77 -14.91 -7.31
CA THR A 82 8.40 -13.66 -6.89
C THR A 82 8.76 -12.83 -8.12
N VAL A 83 8.24 -11.62 -8.21
CA VAL A 83 8.54 -10.67 -9.30
C VAL A 83 9.71 -9.79 -8.91
N ALA A 84 9.67 -9.23 -7.71
CA ALA A 84 10.72 -8.39 -7.16
C ALA A 84 10.72 -8.49 -5.62
N ALA A 85 11.85 -8.19 -5.00
CA ALA A 85 12.03 -8.23 -3.56
C ALA A 85 13.07 -7.22 -3.09
N GLY A 86 13.17 -7.00 -1.78
CA GLY A 86 14.14 -6.08 -1.18
C GLY A 86 13.60 -4.66 -0.98
N PHE A 87 12.28 -4.51 -1.00
CA PHE A 87 11.63 -3.24 -0.65
C PHE A 87 11.61 -3.02 0.87
N GLY A 88 11.49 -1.77 1.29
CA GLY A 88 11.28 -1.46 2.70
C GLY A 88 9.86 -1.85 3.16
N PHE A 89 8.85 -1.32 2.50
CA PHE A 89 7.45 -1.70 2.61
C PHE A 89 6.75 -1.25 1.34
N ILE A 90 6.32 -2.20 0.51
CA ILE A 90 5.68 -1.95 -0.78
C ILE A 90 4.17 -2.11 -0.67
N ASP A 91 3.43 -1.21 -1.32
CA ASP A 91 1.97 -1.10 -1.22
C ASP A 91 1.34 -0.54 -2.49
N GLY A 92 0.02 -0.38 -2.52
CA GLY A 92 -0.80 0.33 -3.48
C GLY A 92 -0.42 0.12 -4.94
N PRO A 93 -0.38 -1.12 -5.45
CA PRO A 93 0.05 -1.41 -6.80
C PRO A 93 -1.02 -1.04 -7.83
N VAL A 94 -0.58 -0.62 -9.03
CA VAL A 94 -1.43 -0.48 -10.21
C VAL A 94 -0.66 -0.89 -11.47
N TRP A 95 -1.32 -1.61 -12.37
CA TRP A 95 -0.74 -1.98 -13.66
C TRP A 95 -0.95 -0.88 -14.70
N ILE A 96 0.11 -0.46 -15.33
CA ILE A 96 0.09 0.40 -16.51
C ILE A 96 0.17 -0.50 -17.73
N ALA A 97 -0.92 -0.58 -18.48
CA ALA A 97 -0.97 -1.41 -19.67
C ALA A 97 -0.03 -0.91 -20.78
N GLY A 98 0.58 -1.82 -21.49
CA GLY A 98 1.45 -1.52 -22.61
C GLY A 98 0.68 -0.85 -23.75
N ARG A 99 1.36 0.06 -24.47
CA ARG A 99 0.79 0.79 -25.62
C ARG A 99 1.87 1.04 -26.66
N ASP A 100 1.46 1.09 -27.90
CA ASP A 100 2.33 1.45 -29.03
C ASP A 100 3.60 0.57 -29.11
N GLY A 101 3.45 -0.72 -28.77
CA GLY A 101 4.55 -1.69 -28.76
C GLY A 101 5.43 -1.65 -27.49
N ALA A 102 5.15 -0.77 -26.54
CA ALA A 102 5.81 -0.80 -25.23
C ALA A 102 5.13 -1.83 -24.31
N GLU A 103 5.94 -2.56 -23.56
CA GLU A 103 5.44 -3.49 -22.55
C GLU A 103 4.79 -2.76 -21.36
N GLY A 104 3.71 -3.36 -20.80
CA GLY A 104 3.12 -2.90 -19.57
C GLY A 104 4.06 -3.09 -18.37
N TYR A 105 3.75 -2.39 -17.29
CA TYR A 105 4.53 -2.46 -16.06
C TYR A 105 3.67 -2.17 -14.83
N LEU A 106 4.14 -2.61 -13.68
CA LEU A 106 3.53 -2.31 -12.39
C LEU A 106 4.11 -1.01 -11.83
N LEU A 107 3.27 -0.13 -11.33
CA LEU A 107 3.66 0.88 -10.35
C LEU A 107 3.30 0.36 -8.97
N ALA A 108 4.13 0.63 -7.99
CA ALA A 108 3.85 0.31 -6.59
C ALA A 108 4.52 1.34 -5.67
N SER A 109 3.81 1.76 -4.65
CA SER A 109 4.27 2.75 -3.69
C SER A 109 5.19 2.12 -2.64
N SER A 110 6.24 2.82 -2.25
CA SER A 110 7.07 2.46 -1.09
C SER A 110 6.89 3.46 0.02
N ILE A 111 6.22 3.02 1.09
CA ILE A 111 5.89 3.87 2.23
C ILE A 111 7.15 4.29 3.00
N ILE A 112 8.18 3.45 3.03
CA ILE A 112 9.43 3.74 3.73
C ILE A 112 10.36 4.59 2.87
N ASP A 113 10.49 4.27 1.57
CA ASP A 113 11.46 4.92 0.69
C ASP A 113 10.98 6.26 0.13
N ASN A 114 9.72 6.62 0.36
CA ASN A 114 9.08 7.85 -0.14
C ASN A 114 9.07 7.95 -1.68
N VAL A 115 8.89 6.83 -2.36
CA VAL A 115 8.92 6.74 -3.83
C VAL A 115 7.75 5.90 -4.36
N VAL A 116 7.42 6.07 -5.63
CA VAL A 116 6.69 5.07 -6.42
C VAL A 116 7.71 4.36 -7.30
N TYR A 117 7.76 3.05 -7.22
CA TYR A 117 8.59 2.22 -8.08
C TYR A 117 7.84 1.81 -9.34
N LYS A 118 8.60 1.71 -10.44
CA LYS A 118 8.22 1.00 -11.65
C LYS A 118 8.87 -0.37 -11.64
N VAL A 119 8.05 -1.41 -11.80
CA VAL A 119 8.51 -2.80 -11.85
C VAL A 119 8.02 -3.44 -13.14
N THR A 120 8.94 -3.90 -13.98
CA THR A 120 8.58 -4.59 -15.24
C THR A 120 8.10 -6.02 -14.93
N ALA A 121 7.41 -6.66 -15.87
CA ALA A 121 7.02 -8.07 -15.75
C ALA A 121 8.22 -9.02 -15.55
N ALA A 122 9.41 -8.61 -16.01
CA ALA A 122 10.67 -9.32 -15.80
C ALA A 122 11.32 -9.04 -14.43
N GLY A 123 10.71 -8.18 -13.58
CA GLY A 123 11.19 -7.88 -12.24
C GLY A 123 12.25 -6.78 -12.17
N LYS A 124 12.51 -6.03 -13.25
CA LYS A 124 13.42 -4.87 -13.20
C LYS A 124 12.75 -3.73 -12.46
N VAL A 125 13.39 -3.24 -11.40
CA VAL A 125 12.91 -2.15 -10.53
C VAL A 125 13.62 -0.84 -10.89
N SER A 126 12.89 0.26 -10.90
CA SER A 126 13.41 1.63 -11.02
C SER A 126 12.48 2.61 -10.32
N VAL A 127 12.98 3.77 -9.89
CA VAL A 127 12.15 4.84 -9.35
C VAL A 127 11.35 5.47 -10.49
N PHE A 128 10.03 5.60 -10.29
CA PHE A 128 9.09 6.28 -11.18
C PHE A 128 8.78 7.69 -10.69
N LEU A 129 8.46 7.84 -9.40
CA LEU A 129 8.27 9.12 -8.71
C LEU A 129 9.11 9.11 -7.44
N ASP A 130 9.94 10.11 -7.26
CA ASP A 130 10.63 10.43 -6.01
C ASP A 130 9.79 11.37 -5.14
N LYS A 131 10.09 11.48 -3.85
CA LYS A 131 9.38 12.36 -2.91
C LYS A 131 7.86 12.30 -3.11
N ALA A 132 7.32 11.08 -3.23
CA ALA A 132 5.94 10.88 -3.66
C ALA A 132 4.94 11.03 -2.51
N GLY A 133 5.32 10.67 -1.29
CA GLY A 133 4.47 10.83 -0.09
C GLY A 133 4.71 12.14 0.63
N TYR A 134 5.97 12.57 0.72
CA TYR A 134 6.39 13.85 1.30
C TYR A 134 7.34 14.57 0.36
N SER A 135 6.94 15.76 -0.06
CA SER A 135 7.69 16.60 -1.00
C SER A 135 8.68 17.57 -0.33
N GLY A 136 8.57 17.79 0.99
CA GLY A 136 9.43 18.68 1.76
C GLY A 136 10.79 18.07 2.14
N GLU A 137 11.51 18.77 3.01
CA GLU A 137 12.86 18.38 3.47
C GLU A 137 12.99 18.26 4.99
N ASP A 138 11.97 18.68 5.74
CA ASP A 138 11.94 18.62 7.21
C ASP A 138 11.44 17.25 7.69
N PHE A 139 12.25 16.23 7.53
CA PHE A 139 11.91 14.86 7.93
C PHE A 139 11.80 14.67 9.45
N ALA A 140 12.28 15.61 10.26
CA ALA A 140 12.25 15.50 11.72
C ALA A 140 10.83 15.70 12.29
N ASN A 141 9.99 16.47 11.58
CA ASN A 141 8.64 16.81 12.00
C ASN A 141 7.54 16.17 11.15
N VAL A 142 7.93 15.31 10.21
CA VAL A 142 7.03 14.69 9.26
C VAL A 142 7.15 13.17 9.33
N GLY A 143 6.06 12.54 8.99
CA GLY A 143 6.02 11.08 8.97
C GLY A 143 5.89 10.50 10.36
N LYS A 144 5.93 9.23 10.33
CA LYS A 144 5.52 8.41 11.39
C LYS A 144 6.57 7.41 11.71
N LEU A 145 7.06 7.48 12.93
CA LEU A 145 7.88 6.42 13.45
C LEU A 145 6.95 5.22 13.75
N ALA A 146 7.03 4.20 12.93
CA ALA A 146 6.33 2.94 13.15
C ALA A 146 7.34 1.85 13.52
N GLN A 147 6.90 0.91 14.31
CA GLN A 147 7.66 -0.29 14.59
C GLN A 147 7.19 -1.41 13.66
N ILE A 148 8.07 -1.84 12.76
CA ILE A 148 7.86 -3.02 11.91
C ILE A 148 8.84 -4.09 12.38
N GLY A 149 8.34 -5.09 13.07
CA GLY A 149 9.19 -6.06 13.76
C GLY A 149 10.09 -5.41 14.80
N ARG A 150 11.42 -5.50 14.64
CA ARG A 150 12.42 -4.83 15.51
C ARG A 150 12.89 -3.48 14.96
N ALA A 151 12.51 -3.14 13.73
CA ALA A 151 12.94 -1.89 13.11
C ALA A 151 11.97 -0.76 13.46
N HIS A 152 12.51 0.41 13.77
CA HIS A 152 11.76 1.65 13.78
C HIS A 152 11.97 2.29 12.41
N VAL A 153 10.89 2.46 11.68
CA VAL A 153 10.89 3.00 10.32
C VAL A 153 10.04 4.25 10.27
N LEU A 154 10.46 5.19 9.45
CA LEU A 154 9.71 6.41 9.20
C LEU A 154 8.77 6.17 8.00
N LEU A 155 7.46 6.21 8.24
CA LEU A 155 6.46 6.10 7.19
C LEU A 155 6.26 7.47 6.56
N MET A 156 6.86 7.71 5.40
CA MET A 156 6.81 8.99 4.69
C MET A 156 6.25 8.88 3.28
N GLY A 157 6.19 7.68 2.77
CA GLY A 157 5.88 7.41 1.39
C GLY A 157 4.39 7.49 1.05
N PRO A 158 4.08 7.32 -0.24
CA PRO A 158 2.72 7.23 -0.70
C PRO A 158 2.07 5.92 -0.24
N GLY A 159 0.76 5.95 0.05
CA GLY A 159 -0.01 4.76 0.40
C GLY A 159 -0.47 4.01 -0.85
N CYS A 160 -0.98 4.74 -1.84
CA CYS A 160 -1.63 4.17 -3.00
C CYS A 160 -1.14 4.70 -4.34
N THR A 161 -1.43 3.95 -5.41
CA THR A 161 -1.42 4.43 -6.80
C THR A 161 -2.68 3.97 -7.52
N GLY A 162 -3.14 4.77 -8.49
CA GLY A 162 -4.24 4.45 -9.39
C GLY A 162 -4.05 5.13 -10.75
N VAL A 163 -4.87 4.79 -11.73
CA VAL A 163 -4.78 5.38 -13.09
C VAL A 163 -6.16 5.84 -13.55
N ASP A 164 -6.26 7.10 -13.94
CA ASP A 164 -7.50 7.65 -14.46
C ASP A 164 -7.75 7.24 -15.93
N ARG A 165 -8.96 7.55 -16.43
CA ARG A 165 -9.38 7.23 -17.81
C ARG A 165 -8.53 7.90 -18.90
N GLN A 166 -7.74 8.91 -18.56
CA GLN A 166 -6.79 9.55 -19.47
C GLN A 166 -5.39 8.95 -19.40
N GLY A 167 -5.19 7.92 -18.56
CA GLY A 167 -3.91 7.24 -18.34
C GLY A 167 -2.96 8.02 -17.45
N ARG A 168 -3.46 8.96 -16.65
CA ARG A 168 -2.65 9.72 -15.70
C ARG A 168 -2.61 9.02 -14.35
N VAL A 169 -1.45 8.99 -13.75
CA VAL A 169 -1.26 8.37 -12.43
C VAL A 169 -1.79 9.30 -11.34
N ILE A 170 -2.63 8.75 -10.47
CA ILE A 170 -3.10 9.38 -9.25
C ILE A 170 -2.46 8.63 -8.07
N TRP A 171 -2.07 9.36 -7.03
CA TRP A 171 -1.48 8.71 -5.86
C TRP A 171 -1.84 9.43 -4.55
N CYS A 172 -1.80 8.68 -3.46
CA CYS A 172 -1.97 9.16 -2.10
C CYS A 172 -0.64 9.68 -1.57
N ALA A 173 -0.44 11.00 -1.54
CA ALA A 173 0.73 11.62 -0.93
C ALA A 173 0.48 11.78 0.57
N GLY A 174 0.60 10.68 1.33
CA GLY A 174 0.15 10.57 2.70
C GLY A 174 0.69 11.66 3.64
N GLN A 175 1.96 12.03 3.53
CA GLN A 175 2.58 13.05 4.39
C GLN A 175 2.49 14.48 3.84
N ASP A 176 2.19 14.64 2.55
CA ASP A 176 1.72 15.92 2.00
C ASP A 176 0.21 16.12 2.24
N LEU A 177 -0.44 15.14 2.89
CA LEU A 177 -1.86 15.13 3.24
C LEU A 177 -2.77 15.38 2.02
N ALA A 178 -2.41 14.82 0.86
CA ALA A 178 -3.03 15.17 -0.40
C ALA A 178 -3.22 13.97 -1.34
N ILE A 179 -4.24 14.06 -2.18
CA ILE A 179 -4.35 13.28 -3.41
C ILE A 179 -3.71 14.09 -4.54
N LYS A 180 -2.76 13.48 -5.25
CA LYS A 180 -2.04 14.10 -6.35
C LYS A 180 -2.21 13.35 -7.65
N ARG A 181 -1.96 14.03 -8.77
CA ARG A 181 -2.00 13.47 -10.12
C ARG A 181 -0.77 13.90 -10.92
N LEU A 182 -0.19 12.95 -11.64
CA LEU A 182 0.89 13.20 -12.59
C LEU A 182 0.28 13.55 -13.96
N GLU A 183 0.50 14.77 -14.40
CA GLU A 183 0.08 15.22 -15.71
C GLU A 183 1.03 14.69 -16.82
N LYS A 184 0.61 14.74 -18.06
CA LYS A 184 1.39 14.24 -19.20
C LYS A 184 2.71 15.00 -19.43
N ASP A 185 2.79 16.24 -18.99
CA ASP A 185 3.99 17.07 -19.04
C ASP A 185 4.94 16.86 -17.83
N GLY A 186 4.59 15.93 -16.93
CA GLY A 186 5.35 15.65 -15.71
C GLY A 186 5.00 16.53 -14.51
N THR A 187 4.07 17.48 -14.67
CA THR A 187 3.59 18.30 -13.54
C THR A 187 2.85 17.44 -12.52
N ARG A 188 3.08 17.72 -11.23
CA ARG A 188 2.37 17.08 -10.10
C ARG A 188 1.27 18.00 -9.61
N THR A 189 0.04 17.71 -10.00
CA THR A 189 -1.14 18.51 -9.62
C THR A 189 -1.72 17.98 -8.32
N VAL A 190 -1.96 18.86 -7.35
CA VAL A 190 -2.77 18.56 -6.16
C VAL A 190 -4.24 18.56 -6.57
N LEU A 191 -4.92 17.43 -6.41
CA LEU A 191 -6.35 17.30 -6.65
C LEU A 191 -7.17 17.70 -5.43
N ALA A 192 -6.73 17.24 -4.25
CA ALA A 192 -7.36 17.52 -2.97
C ALA A 192 -6.31 17.45 -1.85
N ASP A 193 -6.35 18.40 -0.92
CA ASP A 193 -5.47 18.50 0.26
C ASP A 193 -6.24 18.82 1.55
N GLY A 194 -7.57 18.91 1.47
CA GLY A 194 -8.41 19.17 2.63
C GLY A 194 -9.88 19.43 2.29
N PHE A 195 -10.64 19.70 3.32
CA PHE A 195 -12.05 20.03 3.25
C PHE A 195 -12.42 21.06 4.32
N ASP A 196 -13.22 22.08 3.94
CA ASP A 196 -13.71 23.15 4.84
C ASP A 196 -12.60 23.82 5.66
N GLY A 197 -11.47 24.13 4.98
CA GLY A 197 -10.32 24.81 5.60
C GLY A 197 -9.47 23.93 6.52
N LYS A 198 -9.73 22.64 6.60
CA LYS A 198 -8.97 21.65 7.36
C LYS A 198 -8.24 20.71 6.42
N HIS A 199 -7.01 20.33 6.79
CA HIS A 199 -6.27 19.33 6.01
C HIS A 199 -6.77 17.90 6.28
N PHE A 200 -6.49 16.98 5.36
CA PHE A 200 -6.68 15.55 5.56
C PHE A 200 -5.71 15.00 6.61
N ASN A 201 -5.97 13.79 7.06
CA ASN A 201 -5.14 13.11 8.05
C ASN A 201 -3.97 12.34 7.42
N GLY A 202 -4.20 11.77 6.26
CA GLY A 202 -3.24 11.00 5.49
C GLY A 202 -3.97 10.08 4.52
N PRO A 203 -4.25 10.57 3.29
CA PRO A 203 -4.87 9.74 2.26
C PRO A 203 -4.10 8.44 2.07
N ASN A 204 -4.83 7.31 2.08
CA ASN A 204 -4.23 5.97 2.12
C ASN A 204 -4.49 5.16 0.84
N ASP A 205 -5.75 4.95 0.43
CA ASP A 205 -6.09 4.17 -0.76
C ASP A 205 -7.13 4.88 -1.64
N VAL A 206 -7.20 4.52 -2.94
CA VAL A 206 -8.08 5.16 -3.93
C VAL A 206 -8.86 4.16 -4.76
N ALA A 207 -10.09 4.55 -5.14
CA ALA A 207 -10.88 3.92 -6.18
C ALA A 207 -11.37 4.99 -7.17
N ILE A 208 -11.13 4.77 -8.47
CA ILE A 208 -11.43 5.74 -9.53
C ILE A 208 -12.63 5.24 -10.32
N ALA A 209 -13.71 6.01 -10.27
CA ALA A 209 -14.95 5.69 -10.98
C ALA A 209 -14.85 5.95 -12.49
N ALA A 210 -15.74 5.35 -13.26
CA ALA A 210 -15.81 5.50 -14.72
C ALA A 210 -16.04 6.95 -15.14
N ASP A 211 -16.75 7.74 -14.33
CA ASP A 211 -16.98 9.16 -14.56
C ASP A 211 -15.76 10.05 -14.22
N GLY A 212 -14.68 9.47 -13.68
CA GLY A 212 -13.46 10.13 -13.26
C GLY A 212 -13.52 10.70 -11.84
N ALA A 213 -14.55 10.38 -11.05
CA ALA A 213 -14.52 10.67 -9.62
C ALA A 213 -13.46 9.81 -8.92
N VAL A 214 -12.78 10.39 -7.94
CA VAL A 214 -11.78 9.73 -7.12
C VAL A 214 -12.35 9.61 -5.70
N TYR A 215 -12.64 8.38 -5.28
CA TYR A 215 -12.95 8.08 -3.90
C TYR A 215 -11.65 7.70 -3.19
N PHE A 216 -11.43 8.19 -1.99
CA PHE A 216 -10.21 7.86 -1.25
C PHE A 216 -10.46 7.78 0.24
N THR A 217 -9.74 6.91 0.88
CA THR A 217 -9.72 6.77 2.33
C THR A 217 -8.74 7.75 2.93
N ASP A 218 -9.11 8.35 4.06
CA ASP A 218 -8.28 9.27 4.83
C ASP A 218 -8.25 8.80 6.28
N SER A 219 -7.08 8.43 6.75
CA SER A 219 -6.90 7.85 8.07
C SER A 219 -5.73 8.49 8.80
N ASP A 220 -5.94 8.80 10.08
CA ASP A 220 -4.89 9.35 10.94
C ASP A 220 -3.80 8.30 11.30
N VAL A 221 -3.97 7.03 10.90
CA VAL A 221 -2.88 6.04 10.93
C VAL A 221 -1.65 6.59 10.21
N GLY A 222 -1.76 7.31 9.11
CA GLY A 222 -0.71 8.10 8.45
C GLY A 222 -0.06 9.14 9.38
N LEU A 223 -0.79 9.89 10.19
CA LEU A 223 -0.28 10.94 11.08
C LEU A 223 0.21 10.45 12.45
N ARG A 224 -0.26 9.32 12.92
CA ARG A 224 -0.08 8.89 14.33
C ARG A 224 1.33 8.46 14.69
N GLY A 225 2.21 8.14 13.73
CA GLY A 225 3.54 7.64 14.04
C GLY A 225 3.57 6.45 15.02
N GLY A 226 2.57 5.57 14.94
CA GLY A 226 2.34 4.56 15.96
C GLY A 226 1.72 5.11 17.25
N ILE A 227 1.39 6.41 17.33
CA ILE A 227 0.74 7.07 18.46
C ILE A 227 -0.74 7.25 18.13
N LEU A 228 -1.61 6.70 18.94
CA LEU A 228 -3.04 6.96 18.87
C LEU A 228 -3.30 8.43 19.24
N HIS A 229 -4.16 9.12 18.45
CA HIS A 229 -4.58 10.50 18.68
C HIS A 229 -3.46 11.54 18.51
N SER A 230 -2.92 11.65 17.30
CA SER A 230 -2.02 12.75 16.94
C SER A 230 -2.71 14.10 17.17
N PRO A 231 -2.03 15.10 17.79
CA PRO A 231 -2.57 16.46 17.91
C PRO A 231 -2.70 17.17 16.54
N LEU A 232 -2.17 16.59 15.47
CA LEU A 232 -2.28 17.13 14.10
C LEU A 232 -3.61 16.76 13.43
N VAL A 233 -4.37 15.80 13.98
CA VAL A 233 -5.68 15.41 13.44
C VAL A 233 -6.65 16.60 13.51
N GLN A 234 -7.17 17.02 12.36
CA GLN A 234 -8.15 18.13 12.27
C GLN A 234 -9.57 17.65 11.93
N MET A 235 -9.69 16.48 11.35
CA MET A 235 -10.96 15.87 10.96
C MET A 235 -11.03 14.41 11.40
N PRO A 236 -12.22 13.83 11.62
CA PRO A 236 -12.37 12.40 11.80
C PRO A 236 -11.91 11.65 10.55
N ASP A 237 -11.31 10.47 10.76
CA ASP A 237 -11.04 9.54 9.67
C ASP A 237 -12.30 9.30 8.85
N SER A 238 -12.20 9.39 7.54
CA SER A 238 -13.37 9.38 6.68
C SER A 238 -13.02 8.89 5.27
N VAL A 239 -14.04 8.70 4.45
CA VAL A 239 -13.88 8.47 3.02
C VAL A 239 -14.38 9.71 2.29
N TRP A 240 -13.57 10.19 1.40
CA TRP A 240 -13.83 11.41 0.63
C TRP A 240 -14.03 11.09 -0.84
N ARG A 241 -14.70 11.97 -1.55
CA ARG A 241 -14.87 11.96 -2.99
C ARG A 241 -14.39 13.28 -3.56
N TRP A 242 -13.45 13.22 -4.50
CA TRP A 242 -13.06 14.34 -5.34
C TRP A 242 -13.67 14.18 -6.74
N LYS A 243 -14.24 15.23 -7.28
CA LYS A 243 -14.74 15.28 -8.66
C LYS A 243 -14.69 16.71 -9.18
N ASP A 244 -14.01 16.92 -10.30
CA ASP A 244 -13.95 18.20 -11.01
C ASP A 244 -13.62 19.40 -10.09
N GLY A 245 -12.61 19.24 -9.22
CA GLY A 245 -12.15 20.25 -8.28
C GLY A 245 -12.99 20.39 -7.01
N LYS A 246 -14.00 19.55 -6.80
CA LYS A 246 -14.83 19.57 -5.59
C LYS A 246 -14.58 18.35 -4.73
N VAL A 247 -14.38 18.58 -3.44
CA VAL A 247 -14.32 17.55 -2.41
C VAL A 247 -15.66 17.46 -1.69
N SER A 248 -16.09 16.25 -1.40
CA SER A 248 -17.28 15.95 -0.59
C SER A 248 -17.04 14.74 0.29
N LEU A 249 -17.70 14.70 1.45
CA LEU A 249 -17.70 13.54 2.32
C LEU A 249 -18.49 12.41 1.64
N ALA A 250 -17.89 11.24 1.50
CA ALA A 250 -18.55 10.06 0.95
C ALA A 250 -19.06 9.14 2.07
N VAL A 251 -18.20 8.78 3.04
CA VAL A 251 -18.58 7.97 4.20
C VAL A 251 -17.89 8.54 5.44
N SER A 252 -18.67 8.88 6.47
CA SER A 252 -18.12 9.39 7.71
C SER A 252 -17.57 8.26 8.60
N ARG A 253 -16.71 8.63 9.55
CA ARG A 253 -16.21 7.74 10.60
C ARG A 253 -17.34 7.04 11.36
N GLU A 254 -18.43 7.76 11.64
CA GLU A 254 -19.58 7.23 12.34
C GLU A 254 -20.32 6.17 11.53
N GLN A 255 -20.51 6.41 10.23
CA GLN A 255 -21.16 5.46 9.31
C GLN A 255 -20.32 4.19 9.13
N LEU A 256 -18.99 4.31 9.06
CA LEU A 256 -18.09 3.18 8.92
C LEU A 256 -17.90 2.42 10.26
N GLY A 257 -17.94 3.14 11.36
CA GLY A 257 -17.74 2.60 12.70
C GLY A 257 -16.28 2.21 13.03
N ALA A 258 -15.35 2.51 12.12
CA ALA A 258 -13.93 2.14 12.24
C ALA A 258 -13.06 3.06 11.38
N GLU A 259 -11.75 2.88 11.42
CA GLU A 259 -10.82 3.51 10.49
C GLU A 259 -10.95 2.90 9.09
N PRO A 260 -11.04 3.72 8.03
CA PRO A 260 -10.99 3.22 6.66
C PRO A 260 -9.53 2.91 6.26
N ASN A 261 -9.35 1.83 5.48
CA ASN A 261 -8.10 1.53 4.81
C ASN A 261 -8.36 1.26 3.32
N GLY A 262 -8.45 0.02 2.88
CA GLY A 262 -8.66 -0.32 1.49
C GLY A 262 -10.04 0.09 0.96
N ILE A 263 -10.08 0.44 -0.33
CA ILE A 263 -11.27 0.89 -1.04
C ILE A 263 -11.35 0.28 -2.44
N ALA A 264 -12.54 -0.14 -2.87
CA ALA A 264 -12.79 -0.59 -4.23
C ALA A 264 -14.20 -0.22 -4.69
N LEU A 265 -14.38 -0.04 -5.99
CA LEU A 265 -15.69 0.06 -6.64
C LEU A 265 -16.09 -1.29 -7.26
N SER A 266 -17.39 -1.56 -7.33
CA SER A 266 -17.91 -2.63 -8.19
C SER A 266 -17.65 -2.30 -9.67
N PRO A 267 -17.65 -3.32 -10.59
CA PRO A 267 -17.36 -3.08 -12.01
C PRO A 267 -18.28 -2.08 -12.71
N ASP A 268 -19.49 -1.90 -12.18
CA ASP A 268 -20.51 -0.98 -12.67
C ASP A 268 -20.64 0.31 -11.86
N ASP A 269 -19.69 0.56 -10.96
CA ASP A 269 -19.62 1.69 -10.02
C ASP A 269 -20.85 1.86 -9.09
N LYS A 270 -21.70 0.83 -8.97
CA LYS A 270 -22.91 0.92 -8.13
C LYS A 270 -22.65 0.65 -6.65
N TYR A 271 -21.51 0.09 -6.33
CA TYR A 271 -21.15 -0.22 -4.95
C TYR A 271 -19.72 0.22 -4.65
N LEU A 272 -19.55 0.78 -3.48
CA LEU A 272 -18.25 1.08 -2.87
C LEU A 272 -18.00 0.08 -1.74
N TYR A 273 -16.84 -0.60 -1.77
CA TYR A 273 -16.38 -1.50 -0.72
C TYR A 273 -15.31 -0.81 0.10
N LEU A 274 -15.38 -0.96 1.42
CA LEU A 274 -14.42 -0.36 2.36
C LEU A 274 -13.98 -1.40 3.38
N SER A 275 -12.67 -1.55 3.57
CA SER A 275 -12.18 -2.25 4.75
C SER A 275 -12.30 -1.33 5.97
N ALA A 276 -12.86 -1.87 7.03
CA ALA A 276 -13.13 -1.17 8.27
C ALA A 276 -12.36 -1.83 9.42
N GLY A 277 -11.56 -1.03 10.10
CA GLY A 277 -10.86 -1.47 11.29
C GLY A 277 -9.45 -1.96 11.07
N THR A 278 -8.56 -1.08 10.60
CA THR A 278 -7.11 -1.36 10.55
C THR A 278 -6.57 -1.92 11.88
N VAL A 279 -7.16 -1.52 12.99
CA VAL A 279 -6.81 -1.98 14.35
C VAL A 279 -8.09 -2.46 15.09
N SER A 280 -9.02 -3.08 14.40
CA SER A 280 -10.27 -3.56 14.98
C SER A 280 -10.15 -5.00 15.49
N PRO A 281 -10.74 -5.33 16.64
CA PRO A 281 -10.91 -6.73 17.06
C PRO A 281 -11.93 -7.49 16.19
N ASP A 282 -12.71 -6.79 15.36
CA ASP A 282 -13.72 -7.33 14.45
C ASP A 282 -13.51 -6.69 13.06
N PRO A 283 -12.49 -7.13 12.30
CA PRO A 283 -12.24 -6.62 10.97
C PRO A 283 -13.38 -7.00 10.02
N LYS A 284 -13.84 -6.03 9.25
CA LYS A 284 -14.98 -6.22 8.34
C LYS A 284 -14.80 -5.42 7.05
N ILE A 285 -15.49 -5.87 6.02
CA ILE A 285 -15.66 -5.14 4.77
C ILE A 285 -17.10 -4.72 4.69
N MET A 286 -17.31 -3.42 4.55
CA MET A 286 -18.62 -2.80 4.36
C MET A 286 -18.87 -2.56 2.88
N ARG A 287 -20.13 -2.63 2.45
CA ARG A 287 -20.58 -2.29 1.11
C ARG A 287 -21.58 -1.16 1.17
N TYR A 288 -21.41 -0.16 0.32
CA TYR A 288 -22.25 1.03 0.26
C TYR A 288 -22.79 1.21 -1.16
N PRO A 289 -24.09 1.46 -1.35
CA PRO A 289 -24.60 1.83 -2.66
C PRO A 289 -24.10 3.20 -3.08
N VAL A 290 -23.71 3.33 -4.35
CA VAL A 290 -23.31 4.59 -4.97
C VAL A 290 -24.46 5.07 -5.84
N ASN A 291 -24.96 6.27 -5.56
CA ASN A 291 -26.05 6.91 -6.30
C ASN A 291 -25.55 7.49 -7.63
N ALA A 292 -26.47 7.84 -8.53
CA ALA A 292 -26.14 8.39 -9.84
C ALA A 292 -25.37 9.73 -9.78
N ASP A 293 -25.52 10.50 -8.71
CA ASP A 293 -24.76 11.73 -8.47
C ASP A 293 -23.39 11.49 -7.80
N GLY A 294 -23.05 10.23 -7.54
CA GLY A 294 -21.82 9.80 -6.86
C GLY A 294 -21.85 9.95 -5.35
N SER A 295 -22.98 10.34 -4.74
CA SER A 295 -23.18 10.25 -3.30
C SER A 295 -23.30 8.79 -2.86
N VAL A 296 -23.00 8.53 -1.59
CA VAL A 296 -22.96 7.18 -1.04
C VAL A 296 -24.11 7.00 -0.06
N GLY A 297 -24.89 5.93 -0.23
CA GLY A 297 -26.01 5.59 0.63
C GLY A 297 -25.58 4.85 1.90
N PRO A 298 -26.54 4.37 2.72
CA PRO A 298 -26.27 3.61 3.92
C PRO A 298 -25.51 2.31 3.61
N GLY A 299 -24.50 2.01 4.42
CA GLY A 299 -23.69 0.80 4.28
C GLY A 299 -24.28 -0.42 4.95
N GLU A 300 -23.89 -1.58 4.44
CA GLU A 300 -24.20 -2.88 5.03
C GLU A 300 -22.92 -3.71 5.21
N LEU A 301 -22.95 -4.65 6.14
CA LEU A 301 -21.86 -5.62 6.28
C LEU A 301 -21.83 -6.51 5.03
N PHE A 302 -20.71 -6.51 4.30
CA PHE A 302 -20.52 -7.37 3.15
C PHE A 302 -19.88 -8.70 3.54
N THR A 303 -18.78 -8.65 4.32
CA THR A 303 -18.10 -9.85 4.83
C THR A 303 -17.18 -9.46 6.01
N HIS A 304 -16.77 -10.47 6.79
CA HIS A 304 -15.75 -10.29 7.81
C HIS A 304 -14.38 -10.50 7.21
N GLY A 305 -13.38 -9.71 7.66
CA GLY A 305 -11.95 -9.93 7.40
C GLY A 305 -11.36 -11.02 8.30
N ALA A 306 -10.07 -11.26 8.16
CA ALA A 306 -9.34 -12.21 8.98
C ALA A 306 -8.25 -11.54 9.84
N GLY A 307 -7.99 -10.25 9.62
CA GLY A 307 -6.93 -9.52 10.29
C GLY A 307 -6.98 -8.03 9.97
N ILE A 308 -5.84 -7.43 9.71
CA ILE A 308 -5.75 -6.03 9.32
C ILE A 308 -6.18 -5.92 7.86
N GLY A 309 -7.43 -5.48 7.62
CA GLY A 309 -7.94 -5.24 6.26
C GLY A 309 -7.16 -4.12 5.58
N ASP A 310 -6.70 -4.38 4.35
CA ASP A 310 -5.85 -3.47 3.58
C ASP A 310 -6.37 -3.36 2.13
N GLY A 311 -5.52 -3.22 1.13
CA GLY A 311 -5.93 -2.93 -0.23
C GLY A 311 -6.89 -3.96 -0.85
N MET A 312 -7.72 -3.52 -1.79
CA MET A 312 -8.71 -4.37 -2.45
C MET A 312 -9.01 -3.95 -3.88
N LYS A 313 -9.44 -4.90 -4.71
CA LYS A 313 -9.89 -4.68 -6.11
C LYS A 313 -11.04 -5.61 -6.44
N THR A 314 -11.84 -5.25 -7.44
CA THR A 314 -12.86 -6.13 -8.00
C THR A 314 -12.42 -6.71 -9.35
N ASP A 315 -12.81 -7.96 -9.63
CA ASP A 315 -12.65 -8.54 -10.96
C ASP A 315 -13.86 -8.24 -11.86
N ARG A 316 -13.80 -8.64 -13.13
CA ARG A 316 -14.88 -8.38 -14.10
C ARG A 316 -16.21 -9.07 -13.75
N ALA A 317 -16.17 -10.15 -12.98
CA ALA A 317 -17.36 -10.84 -12.51
C ALA A 317 -17.94 -10.21 -11.24
N GLY A 318 -17.28 -9.18 -10.69
CA GLY A 318 -17.67 -8.49 -9.46
C GLY A 318 -17.23 -9.19 -8.19
N ASN A 319 -16.36 -10.20 -8.25
CA ASN A 319 -15.77 -10.75 -7.05
C ASN A 319 -14.84 -9.72 -6.44
N LEU A 320 -14.91 -9.56 -5.12
CA LEU A 320 -13.99 -8.72 -4.36
C LEU A 320 -12.78 -9.53 -3.95
N TRP A 321 -11.60 -9.02 -4.31
CA TRP A 321 -10.29 -9.50 -3.90
C TRP A 321 -9.75 -8.51 -2.88
N SER A 322 -9.62 -8.92 -1.64
CA SER A 322 -9.18 -8.07 -0.54
C SER A 322 -7.99 -8.68 0.18
N THR A 323 -7.10 -7.85 0.67
CA THR A 323 -5.98 -8.30 1.49
C THR A 323 -6.30 -8.14 2.98
N ASP A 324 -5.84 -9.11 3.76
CA ASP A 324 -5.65 -9.00 5.19
C ASP A 324 -4.13 -8.90 5.40
N ALA A 325 -3.61 -7.70 5.67
CA ALA A 325 -2.17 -7.42 5.71
C ALA A 325 -1.43 -8.35 6.66
N ILE A 326 -2.00 -8.59 7.83
CA ILE A 326 -1.60 -9.62 8.77
C ILE A 326 -2.87 -10.43 9.09
N PRO A 327 -2.91 -11.69 8.79
CA PRO A 327 -1.81 -12.67 8.60
C PRO A 327 -1.35 -12.92 7.15
N GLY A 328 -1.42 -11.95 6.23
CA GLY A 328 -0.91 -12.10 4.87
C GLY A 328 -1.78 -12.99 3.99
N ILE A 329 -3.06 -12.64 3.89
CA ILE A 329 -4.07 -13.40 3.15
C ILE A 329 -4.67 -12.51 2.05
N VAL A 330 -4.86 -13.07 0.85
CA VAL A 330 -5.78 -12.52 -0.13
C VAL A 330 -7.08 -13.31 -0.07
N ARG A 331 -8.17 -12.62 0.23
CA ARG A 331 -9.53 -13.16 0.32
C ARG A 331 -10.26 -12.91 -1.00
N ILE A 332 -10.95 -13.92 -1.52
CA ILE A 332 -11.78 -13.80 -2.71
C ILE A 332 -13.24 -14.03 -2.28
N THR A 333 -14.07 -13.02 -2.45
CA THR A 333 -15.48 -13.02 -2.04
C THR A 333 -16.37 -12.75 -3.24
N SER A 334 -17.39 -13.56 -3.44
CA SER A 334 -18.36 -13.37 -4.54
C SER A 334 -19.19 -12.09 -4.37
N PRO A 335 -19.87 -11.58 -5.40
CA PRO A 335 -20.76 -10.41 -5.28
C PRO A 335 -21.88 -10.57 -4.25
N ALA A 336 -22.21 -11.81 -3.92
CA ALA A 336 -23.21 -12.15 -2.89
C ALA A 336 -22.61 -12.24 -1.46
N GLY A 337 -21.35 -11.87 -1.26
CA GLY A 337 -20.69 -11.92 0.06
C GLY A 337 -20.18 -13.32 0.46
N ARG A 338 -20.26 -14.32 -0.42
CA ARG A 338 -19.81 -15.69 -0.12
C ARG A 338 -18.30 -15.83 -0.34
N LEU A 339 -17.58 -16.40 0.62
CA LEU A 339 -16.17 -16.71 0.50
C LEU A 339 -15.94 -17.79 -0.58
N LEU A 340 -15.14 -17.46 -1.60
CA LEU A 340 -14.72 -18.41 -2.63
C LEU A 340 -13.42 -19.11 -2.24
N GLY A 341 -12.48 -18.40 -1.64
CA GLY A 341 -11.23 -18.96 -1.15
C GLY A 341 -10.26 -17.93 -0.60
N LEU A 342 -9.11 -18.44 -0.14
CA LEU A 342 -8.05 -17.66 0.46
C LEU A 342 -6.71 -18.02 -0.20
N LEU A 343 -5.89 -17.02 -0.50
CA LEU A 343 -4.49 -17.18 -0.88
C LEU A 343 -3.64 -16.82 0.33
N HIS A 344 -2.88 -17.77 0.85
CA HIS A 344 -1.99 -17.57 1.99
C HIS A 344 -0.59 -17.26 1.46
N MET A 345 -0.10 -16.05 1.74
CA MET A 345 1.23 -15.62 1.34
C MET A 345 2.30 -16.37 2.15
N PRO A 346 3.50 -16.62 1.58
CA PRO A 346 4.56 -17.28 2.31
C PRO A 346 5.07 -16.43 3.48
N LEU A 347 5.67 -17.08 4.49
CA LEU A 347 6.39 -16.37 5.53
C LEU A 347 7.58 -15.61 4.97
N LEU A 348 7.77 -14.40 5.48
CA LEU A 348 8.92 -13.57 5.17
C LEU A 348 10.09 -13.92 6.11
N GLY A 349 10.91 -14.90 5.71
CA GLY A 349 12.14 -15.32 6.40
C GLY A 349 11.93 -16.19 7.64
N ASP A 350 12.98 -16.92 8.03
CA ASP A 350 12.98 -17.86 9.17
C ASP A 350 13.38 -17.24 10.51
N ALA A 351 13.88 -16.01 10.51
CA ALA A 351 14.41 -15.36 11.71
C ALA A 351 13.35 -14.52 12.42
N GLU A 352 13.18 -14.73 13.75
CA GLU A 352 12.47 -13.76 14.57
C GLU A 352 13.12 -12.37 14.40
N PRO A 353 12.37 -11.29 14.19
CA PRO A 353 10.92 -11.11 14.26
C PRO A 353 10.20 -11.20 12.89
N ARG A 354 10.82 -11.79 11.86
CA ARG A 354 10.31 -11.85 10.49
C ARG A 354 9.36 -13.02 10.21
N LYS A 355 8.92 -13.73 11.24
CA LYS A 355 7.90 -14.78 11.11
C LYS A 355 6.49 -14.19 10.92
N THR A 356 6.35 -13.26 9.99
CA THR A 356 5.04 -12.71 9.61
C THR A 356 4.81 -12.92 8.12
N THR A 357 3.61 -13.34 7.78
CA THR A 357 3.11 -13.22 6.43
C THR A 357 2.57 -11.80 6.23
N CYS A 358 2.64 -11.29 5.02
CA CYS A 358 2.14 -9.96 4.70
C CYS A 358 1.43 -10.00 3.33
N ALA A 359 0.33 -9.25 3.22
CA ALA A 359 -0.34 -8.92 1.97
C ALA A 359 -0.95 -7.53 2.12
N SER A 360 -0.21 -6.49 1.72
CA SER A 360 -0.66 -5.10 1.88
C SER A 360 -1.70 -4.72 0.83
N SER A 361 -1.47 -5.03 -0.45
CA SER A 361 -2.40 -4.66 -1.50
C SER A 361 -2.29 -5.58 -2.71
N LEU A 362 -3.10 -5.33 -3.73
CA LEU A 362 -3.11 -6.12 -4.95
C LEU A 362 -3.53 -5.31 -6.18
N ALA A 363 -3.12 -5.78 -7.36
CA ALA A 363 -3.57 -5.26 -8.65
C ALA A 363 -3.71 -6.38 -9.68
N PHE A 364 -4.67 -6.24 -10.57
CA PHE A 364 -4.70 -7.04 -11.80
C PHE A 364 -3.79 -6.42 -12.83
N GLY A 365 -3.08 -7.24 -13.58
CA GLY A 365 -2.14 -6.79 -14.59
C GLY A 365 -1.87 -7.84 -15.66
N GLY A 366 -0.84 -7.59 -16.49
CA GLY A 366 -0.67 -8.25 -17.76
C GLY A 366 -1.63 -7.66 -18.81
N ASP A 367 -1.29 -7.75 -20.08
CA ASP A 367 -2.11 -7.18 -21.16
C ASP A 367 -3.49 -7.86 -21.29
N ASP A 368 -3.59 -9.10 -20.80
CA ASP A 368 -4.82 -9.90 -20.74
C ASP A 368 -5.59 -9.74 -19.42
N ALA A 369 -5.08 -8.93 -18.48
CA ALA A 369 -5.61 -8.76 -17.14
C ALA A 369 -5.67 -10.05 -16.30
N LYS A 370 -4.88 -11.08 -16.64
CA LYS A 370 -4.90 -12.39 -15.98
C LYS A 370 -3.71 -12.64 -15.05
N THR A 371 -2.98 -11.60 -14.69
CA THR A 371 -1.95 -11.69 -13.66
C THR A 371 -2.42 -10.93 -12.43
N LEU A 372 -2.52 -11.61 -11.29
CA LEU A 372 -2.69 -10.96 -10.00
C LEU A 372 -1.32 -10.65 -9.44
N TYR A 373 -1.02 -9.37 -9.23
CA TYR A 373 0.12 -8.91 -8.45
C TYR A 373 -0.31 -8.69 -7.02
N VAL A 374 0.49 -9.15 -6.06
CA VAL A 374 0.28 -8.94 -4.63
C VAL A 374 1.52 -8.28 -4.05
N THR A 375 1.36 -7.12 -3.44
CA THR A 375 2.39 -6.50 -2.62
C THR A 375 2.36 -7.11 -1.22
N ALA A 376 3.53 -7.49 -0.72
CA ALA A 376 3.66 -8.28 0.49
C ALA A 376 4.89 -7.82 1.27
N CYS A 377 4.77 -6.69 1.97
CA CYS A 377 5.84 -6.02 2.71
C CYS A 377 7.10 -5.77 1.86
N GLU A 378 8.05 -6.69 1.89
CA GLU A 378 9.34 -6.58 1.18
C GLU A 378 9.30 -7.18 -0.24
N HIS A 379 8.17 -7.75 -0.67
CA HIS A 379 8.06 -8.54 -1.91
C HIS A 379 6.89 -8.10 -2.79
N ILE A 380 7.04 -8.31 -4.09
CA ILE A 380 5.95 -8.32 -5.05
C ILE A 380 5.85 -9.73 -5.62
N TYR A 381 4.70 -10.34 -5.48
CA TYR A 381 4.37 -11.63 -6.03
C TYR A 381 3.43 -11.53 -7.23
N ALA A 382 3.43 -12.56 -8.07
CA ALA A 382 2.49 -12.71 -9.17
C ALA A 382 1.87 -14.11 -9.18
N ILE A 383 0.58 -14.17 -9.52
CA ILE A 383 -0.18 -15.41 -9.68
C ILE A 383 -0.92 -15.31 -11.01
N GLN A 384 -0.80 -16.37 -11.84
CA GLN A 384 -1.55 -16.45 -13.09
C GLN A 384 -3.00 -16.86 -12.81
N LEU A 385 -3.94 -16.08 -13.36
CA LEU A 385 -5.38 -16.29 -13.24
C LEU A 385 -5.94 -16.96 -14.52
N ARG A 386 -7.09 -17.63 -14.37
CA ARG A 386 -7.91 -18.13 -15.48
C ARG A 386 -8.86 -17.07 -16.01
N ALA A 387 -9.46 -16.29 -15.13
CA ALA A 387 -10.37 -15.20 -15.47
C ALA A 387 -9.66 -13.84 -15.35
N PRO A 388 -10.00 -12.86 -16.21
CA PRO A 388 -9.40 -11.54 -16.16
C PRO A 388 -9.97 -10.70 -15.03
N GLY A 389 -9.10 -9.89 -14.40
CA GLY A 389 -9.49 -8.79 -13.55
C GLY A 389 -9.88 -7.54 -14.32
N ILE A 390 -9.93 -6.41 -13.61
CA ILE A 390 -10.15 -5.08 -14.19
C ILE A 390 -8.82 -4.35 -14.19
N LEU A 391 -8.38 -3.87 -15.37
CA LEU A 391 -7.28 -2.93 -15.46
C LEU A 391 -7.81 -1.51 -15.27
N GLU A 392 -7.13 -0.75 -14.44
CA GLU A 392 -7.40 0.68 -14.30
C GLU A 392 -6.87 1.45 -15.52
N GLY A 393 -7.42 2.61 -15.76
CA GLY A 393 -6.98 3.48 -16.84
C GLY A 393 -7.96 3.57 -18.03
N PRO A 394 -7.48 3.99 -19.21
CA PRO A 394 -8.29 4.09 -20.41
C PRO A 394 -8.86 2.73 -20.81
N ALA A 395 -10.09 2.76 -21.34
CA ALA A 395 -10.72 1.55 -21.89
C ALA A 395 -9.83 0.92 -22.97
N HIS A 396 -9.67 -0.39 -22.90
CA HIS A 396 -8.90 -1.21 -23.83
C HIS A 396 -9.81 -1.84 -24.86
#